data_7f9f67f36169914b3f40edf062797893
#
_entry.id   7f9f67f36169914b3f40edf062797893
#
_cell.length_a   1.000
_cell.length_b   1.000
_cell.length_c   1.000
_cell.angle_alpha   90.00
_cell.angle_beta   90.00
_cell.angle_gamma   90.00
#
_symmetry.space_group_name_H-M   'P 1'
#
loop_
_entity.id
_entity.type
_entity.pdbx_description
1 polymer ?
#
loop_
_entity_poly.entity_id
_entity_poly.type
_entity_poly.pdbx_seq_one_letter_code
_entity_poly.pdbx_strand_id
1 'polypeptide(L)'
;MLLLNGDQVRQALPVAQAHRVVAEVMRRYSAGDVVQPVRTVLGSGRDASLFAAMPCHVVGESDAGYGMKAVLHAPGNNARGLPTHVGLVVVFDPETAQPLALIDGAAVTALRTAAASAVATEALAAADAGDLALIGAGTQARSHLLALRDIRQLRRVRLWNRGRARAEEFVAWARATDGIDVELTATPSDALRGADLVCTTVDTVEPVVEAADLAEGVHVNAVGSSVPGKRELDAGAVASCTVFVDSREGALRESSEIAAPVEAGLVPADRPLTEIGEVLLGKHPGRTGPAERTLYKSLGMAAQDVASGFAIVRAARSLGIGTEADFTC
;
A
#
# COMPACT_ATOMS: atom_id res chain seq x y z
N MET A 1 -17.65 19.74 -11.04
CA MET A 1 -16.78 18.88 -10.19
C MET A 1 -17.58 17.68 -9.69
N LEU A 2 -17.03 16.46 -9.79
CA LEU A 2 -17.66 15.26 -9.24
C LEU A 2 -17.35 15.06 -7.75
N LEU A 3 -18.33 14.66 -6.95
CA LEU A 3 -18.15 14.14 -5.60
C LEU A 3 -18.33 12.62 -5.64
N LEU A 4 -17.35 11.87 -5.16
CA LEU A 4 -17.32 10.41 -5.23
C LEU A 4 -17.09 9.81 -3.84
N ASN A 5 -18.05 9.06 -3.34
CA ASN A 5 -17.96 8.32 -2.08
C ASN A 5 -17.22 6.98 -2.26
N GLY A 6 -16.97 6.29 -1.14
CA GLY A 6 -16.18 5.06 -1.15
C GLY A 6 -16.78 3.91 -1.98
N ASP A 7 -18.12 3.78 -2.06
CA ASP A 7 -18.76 2.75 -2.89
C ASP A 7 -18.59 3.05 -4.38
N GLN A 8 -18.77 4.30 -4.75
CA GLN A 8 -18.56 4.77 -6.12
C GLN A 8 -17.09 4.64 -6.55
N VAL A 9 -16.14 4.88 -5.64
CA VAL A 9 -14.72 4.63 -5.87
C VAL A 9 -14.46 3.15 -6.16
N ARG A 10 -15.00 2.24 -5.36
CA ARG A 10 -14.85 0.78 -5.57
C ARG A 10 -15.47 0.32 -6.90
N GLN A 11 -16.60 0.90 -7.28
CA GLN A 11 -17.24 0.63 -8.56
C GLN A 11 -16.42 1.16 -9.74
N ALA A 12 -15.85 2.36 -9.63
CA ALA A 12 -15.07 3.01 -10.68
C ALA A 12 -13.65 2.46 -10.84
N LEU A 13 -13.08 1.89 -9.78
CA LEU A 13 -11.71 1.36 -9.79
C LEU A 13 -11.66 -0.09 -9.26
N PRO A 14 -12.10 -1.08 -10.05
CA PRO A 14 -11.95 -2.50 -9.71
C PRO A 14 -10.48 -2.89 -9.49
N VAL A 15 -10.23 -3.96 -8.73
CA VAL A 15 -8.89 -4.42 -8.32
C VAL A 15 -7.93 -4.54 -9.50
N ALA A 16 -8.32 -5.23 -10.57
CA ALA A 16 -7.49 -5.40 -11.77
C ALA A 16 -7.17 -4.07 -12.48
N GLN A 17 -8.07 -3.09 -12.41
CA GLN A 17 -7.82 -1.75 -12.94
C GLN A 17 -6.86 -0.97 -12.04
N ALA A 18 -7.03 -1.03 -10.72
CA ALA A 18 -6.12 -0.41 -9.77
C ALA A 18 -4.69 -0.93 -9.96
N HIS A 19 -4.52 -2.25 -10.16
CA HIS A 19 -3.24 -2.87 -10.45
C HIS A 19 -2.56 -2.23 -11.68
N ARG A 20 -3.27 -2.12 -12.82
CA ARG A 20 -2.73 -1.51 -14.05
C ARG A 20 -2.35 -0.04 -13.87
N VAL A 21 -3.21 0.75 -13.23
CA VAL A 21 -2.97 2.18 -12.97
C VAL A 21 -1.74 2.38 -12.09
N VAL A 22 -1.63 1.59 -11.03
CA VAL A 22 -0.51 1.69 -10.09
C VAL A 22 0.79 1.20 -10.74
N ALA A 23 0.79 0.11 -11.48
CA ALA A 23 1.97 -0.35 -12.22
C ALA A 23 2.49 0.73 -13.17
N GLU A 24 1.59 1.38 -13.89
CA GLU A 24 1.96 2.42 -14.85
C GLU A 24 2.51 3.66 -14.16
N VAL A 25 1.87 4.16 -13.10
CA VAL A 25 2.39 5.36 -12.43
C VAL A 25 3.71 5.11 -11.71
N MET A 26 3.96 3.87 -11.24
CA MET A 26 5.27 3.51 -10.67
C MET A 26 6.37 3.48 -11.73
N ARG A 27 6.08 3.02 -12.96
CA ARG A 27 7.00 3.16 -14.10
C ARG A 27 7.31 4.61 -14.39
N ARG A 28 6.29 5.46 -14.50
CA ARG A 28 6.43 6.91 -14.74
C ARG A 28 7.26 7.58 -13.66
N TYR A 29 7.04 7.24 -12.40
CA TYR A 29 7.83 7.78 -11.29
C TYR A 29 9.32 7.47 -11.45
N SER A 30 9.70 6.22 -11.66
CA SER A 30 11.10 5.82 -11.86
C SER A 30 11.68 6.20 -13.23
N ALA A 31 10.82 6.64 -14.17
CA ALA A 31 11.23 7.26 -15.42
C ALA A 31 11.52 8.75 -15.29
N GLY A 32 11.04 9.42 -14.22
CA GLY A 32 11.17 10.85 -14.02
C GLY A 32 9.96 11.67 -14.48
N ASP A 33 8.85 11.01 -14.85
CA ASP A 33 7.62 11.64 -15.35
C ASP A 33 6.62 11.94 -14.21
N VAL A 34 7.09 12.01 -12.98
CA VAL A 34 6.28 12.38 -11.81
C VAL A 34 7.04 13.38 -10.96
N VAL A 35 6.38 14.47 -10.62
CA VAL A 35 6.89 15.46 -9.67
C VAL A 35 6.05 15.38 -8.39
N GLN A 36 6.65 14.87 -7.33
CA GLN A 36 6.05 14.85 -6.00
C GLN A 36 7.10 15.10 -4.93
N PRO A 37 6.87 16.01 -3.98
CA PRO A 37 7.70 16.12 -2.79
C PRO A 37 7.39 14.97 -1.82
N VAL A 38 8.30 14.73 -0.87
CA VAL A 38 7.96 13.94 0.32
C VAL A 38 6.78 14.62 1.03
N ARG A 39 5.85 13.82 1.56
CA ARG A 39 4.63 14.34 2.19
C ARG A 39 4.92 15.37 3.27
N THR A 40 4.10 16.41 3.35
CA THR A 40 4.14 17.35 4.47
C THR A 40 3.27 16.81 5.59
N VAL A 41 3.84 16.62 6.79
CA VAL A 41 3.13 16.11 7.97
C VAL A 41 3.04 17.21 9.01
N LEU A 42 1.81 17.47 9.49
CA LEU A 42 1.52 18.41 10.57
C LEU A 42 0.92 17.64 11.74
N GLY A 43 1.56 17.71 12.90
CA GLY A 43 1.02 17.20 14.16
C GLY A 43 0.58 18.35 15.06
N SER A 44 -0.48 18.14 15.86
CA SER A 44 -0.96 19.17 16.79
C SER A 44 -0.04 19.35 18.00
N GLY A 45 0.79 18.34 18.31
CA GLY A 45 1.57 18.28 19.56
C GLY A 45 0.73 18.09 20.83
N ARG A 46 -0.61 18.04 20.71
CA ARG A 46 -1.56 17.87 21.83
C ARG A 46 -2.15 16.48 21.91
N ASP A 47 -2.29 15.83 20.77
CA ASP A 47 -2.76 14.45 20.62
C ASP A 47 -1.91 13.74 19.58
N ALA A 48 -2.17 12.45 19.33
CA ALA A 48 -1.44 11.66 18.34
C ALA A 48 -2.02 11.83 16.91
N SER A 49 -2.82 12.86 16.64
CA SER A 49 -3.38 13.12 15.32
C SER A 49 -2.34 13.75 14.40
N LEU A 50 -2.29 13.27 13.16
CA LEU A 50 -1.37 13.73 12.13
C LEU A 50 -2.13 14.04 10.85
N PHE A 51 -1.97 15.25 10.34
CA PHE A 51 -2.45 15.63 9.02
C PHE A 51 -1.31 15.51 8.01
N ALA A 52 -1.55 14.84 6.89
CA ALA A 52 -0.59 14.77 5.79
C ALA A 52 -1.18 15.36 4.51
N ALA A 53 -0.41 16.24 3.87
CA ALA A 53 -0.67 16.76 2.52
C ALA A 53 0.33 16.12 1.55
N MET A 54 -0.18 15.57 0.45
CA MET A 54 0.57 14.79 -0.52
C MET A 54 0.27 15.29 -1.94
N PRO A 55 0.83 16.45 -2.37
CA PRO A 55 0.66 16.95 -3.72
C PRO A 55 1.48 16.16 -4.73
N CYS A 56 1.00 16.11 -5.98
CA CYS A 56 1.68 15.44 -7.07
C CYS A 56 1.27 16.01 -8.42
N HIS A 57 2.21 16.02 -9.34
CA HIS A 57 1.98 16.20 -10.76
C HIS A 57 2.47 14.94 -11.51
N VAL A 58 1.56 14.25 -12.17
CA VAL A 58 1.86 13.15 -13.08
C VAL A 58 1.93 13.71 -14.49
N VAL A 59 3.08 13.61 -15.14
CA VAL A 59 3.30 14.09 -16.50
C VAL A 59 2.81 13.03 -17.49
N GLY A 60 2.07 13.41 -18.54
CA GLY A 60 1.60 12.50 -19.57
C GLY A 60 0.27 12.94 -20.19
N GLU A 61 -0.24 12.15 -21.13
CA GLU A 61 -1.47 12.44 -21.88
C GLU A 61 -2.74 11.82 -21.24
N SER A 62 -2.58 10.70 -20.55
CA SER A 62 -3.71 10.00 -19.92
C SER A 62 -3.45 9.72 -18.44
N ASP A 63 -4.48 9.82 -17.61
CA ASP A 63 -4.40 9.70 -16.16
C ASP A 63 -3.26 10.55 -15.56
N ALA A 64 -3.13 11.77 -16.08
CA ALA A 64 -2.06 12.71 -15.84
C ALA A 64 -2.61 14.09 -15.47
N GLY A 65 -1.81 14.88 -14.77
CA GLY A 65 -2.17 16.21 -14.30
C GLY A 65 -1.84 16.42 -12.84
N TYR A 66 -2.35 17.50 -12.28
CA TYR A 66 -2.14 17.88 -10.89
C TYR A 66 -3.20 17.25 -9.98
N GLY A 67 -2.78 16.90 -8.78
CA GLY A 67 -3.69 16.45 -7.74
C GLY A 67 -3.02 16.42 -6.37
N MET A 68 -3.81 16.09 -5.37
CA MET A 68 -3.34 16.00 -4.00
C MET A 68 -4.21 15.02 -3.22
N LYS A 69 -3.58 14.23 -2.32
CA LYS A 69 -4.28 13.61 -1.20
C LYS A 69 -4.05 14.42 0.06
N ALA A 70 -5.13 14.72 0.77
CA ALA A 70 -5.13 15.22 2.14
C ALA A 70 -5.69 14.14 3.06
N VAL A 71 -4.96 13.74 4.10
CA VAL A 71 -5.39 12.68 5.03
C VAL A 71 -5.11 13.09 6.46
N LEU A 72 -6.09 12.85 7.34
CA LEU A 72 -5.96 12.97 8.77
C LEU A 72 -5.93 11.58 9.40
N HIS A 73 -4.86 11.26 10.11
CA HIS A 73 -4.79 10.11 11.01
C HIS A 73 -5.20 10.58 12.43
N ALA A 74 -6.29 10.03 12.94
CA ALA A 74 -6.87 10.36 14.24
C ALA A 74 -7.06 9.07 15.07
N PRO A 75 -6.04 8.60 15.81
CA PRO A 75 -6.10 7.33 16.56
C PRO A 75 -7.25 7.28 17.57
N GLY A 76 -7.61 8.43 18.17
CA GLY A 76 -8.73 8.55 19.10
C GLY A 76 -10.11 8.20 18.54
N ASN A 77 -10.26 8.15 17.22
CA ASN A 77 -11.49 7.73 16.55
C ASN A 77 -11.82 6.24 16.80
N ASN A 78 -10.82 5.42 17.09
CA ASN A 78 -11.03 4.00 17.40
C ASN A 78 -11.99 3.79 18.59
N ALA A 79 -11.84 4.61 19.63
CA ALA A 79 -12.72 4.58 20.81
C ALA A 79 -14.17 5.05 20.52
N ARG A 80 -14.39 5.70 19.38
CA ARG A 80 -15.68 6.21 18.92
C ARG A 80 -16.33 5.34 17.84
N GLY A 81 -15.67 4.23 17.45
CA GLY A 81 -16.11 3.38 16.33
C GLY A 81 -15.99 4.06 14.96
N LEU A 82 -15.19 5.13 14.85
CA LEU A 82 -14.96 5.87 13.61
C LEU A 82 -13.65 5.46 12.94
N PRO A 83 -13.51 5.64 11.61
CA PRO A 83 -12.27 5.41 10.91
C PRO A 83 -11.12 6.26 11.47
N THR A 84 -9.96 5.64 11.68
CA THR A 84 -8.76 6.36 12.15
C THR A 84 -8.05 7.13 11.04
N HIS A 85 -8.30 6.79 9.78
CA HIS A 85 -7.78 7.49 8.61
C HIS A 85 -8.95 8.02 7.80
N VAL A 86 -9.04 9.34 7.68
CA VAL A 86 -10.05 10.03 6.89
C VAL A 86 -9.34 10.98 5.96
N GLY A 87 -9.69 10.99 4.70
CA GLY A 87 -9.01 11.84 3.73
C GLY A 87 -9.76 11.98 2.42
N LEU A 88 -9.23 12.86 1.60
CA LEU A 88 -9.77 13.22 0.30
C LEU A 88 -8.65 13.19 -0.74
N VAL A 89 -9.00 12.79 -1.96
CA VAL A 89 -8.16 13.01 -3.14
C VAL A 89 -8.86 14.04 -4.02
N VAL A 90 -8.14 15.07 -4.41
CA VAL A 90 -8.58 16.05 -5.40
C VAL A 90 -7.69 15.96 -6.63
N VAL A 91 -8.29 15.99 -7.82
CA VAL A 91 -7.60 16.06 -9.10
C VAL A 91 -8.12 17.23 -9.92
N PHE A 92 -7.22 17.85 -10.70
CA PHE A 92 -7.50 19.05 -11.46
C PHE A 92 -7.34 18.78 -12.96
N ASP A 93 -8.17 19.41 -13.75
CA ASP A 93 -8.07 19.40 -15.20
C ASP A 93 -6.74 20.06 -15.64
N PRO A 94 -5.90 19.35 -16.41
CA PRO A 94 -4.58 19.86 -16.78
C PRO A 94 -4.62 21.06 -17.74
N GLU A 95 -5.73 21.25 -18.49
CA GLU A 95 -5.86 22.34 -19.47
C GLU A 95 -6.50 23.59 -18.85
N THR A 96 -7.53 23.38 -18.02
CA THR A 96 -8.35 24.47 -17.48
C THR A 96 -8.05 24.81 -16.03
N ALA A 97 -7.27 23.98 -15.34
CA ALA A 97 -7.00 24.04 -13.90
C ALA A 97 -8.26 23.93 -13.01
N GLN A 98 -9.41 23.55 -13.58
CA GLN A 98 -10.65 23.38 -12.82
C GLN A 98 -10.58 22.08 -11.99
N PRO A 99 -11.14 22.04 -10.76
CA PRO A 99 -11.23 20.80 -10.00
C PRO A 99 -12.17 19.81 -10.70
N LEU A 100 -11.66 18.63 -11.07
CA LEU A 100 -12.43 17.57 -11.71
C LEU A 100 -13.27 16.78 -10.73
N ALA A 101 -12.68 16.43 -9.60
CA ALA A 101 -13.36 15.62 -8.59
C ALA A 101 -12.78 15.80 -7.18
N LEU A 102 -13.64 15.57 -6.20
CA LEU A 102 -13.31 15.31 -4.81
C LEU A 102 -13.72 13.87 -4.47
N ILE A 103 -12.76 13.03 -4.09
CA ILE A 103 -12.88 11.58 -4.05
C ILE A 103 -12.59 11.09 -2.63
N ASP A 104 -13.32 10.09 -2.15
CA ASP A 104 -13.04 9.42 -0.87
C ASP A 104 -11.61 8.85 -0.83
N GLY A 105 -10.76 9.48 -0.03
CA GLY A 105 -9.35 9.15 0.06
C GLY A 105 -9.07 7.84 0.79
N ALA A 106 -9.99 7.38 1.66
CA ALA A 106 -9.84 6.12 2.37
C ALA A 106 -10.03 4.93 1.40
N ALA A 107 -11.05 4.99 0.54
CA ALA A 107 -11.29 3.98 -0.48
C ALA A 107 -10.16 3.96 -1.53
N VAL A 108 -9.72 5.12 -2.01
CA VAL A 108 -8.55 5.21 -2.90
C VAL A 108 -7.33 4.57 -2.25
N THR A 109 -7.02 4.94 -1.00
CA THR A 109 -5.86 4.40 -0.28
C THR A 109 -5.95 2.88 -0.12
N ALA A 110 -7.13 2.33 0.19
CA ALA A 110 -7.33 0.89 0.33
C ALA A 110 -7.00 0.14 -0.97
N LEU A 111 -7.49 0.62 -2.10
CA LEU A 111 -7.32 0.00 -3.41
C LEU A 111 -5.89 0.16 -3.95
N ARG A 112 -5.34 1.42 -3.96
CA ARG A 112 -4.03 1.67 -4.56
C ARG A 112 -2.88 1.05 -3.77
N THR A 113 -3.03 0.92 -2.43
CA THR A 113 -1.96 0.33 -1.59
C THR A 113 -1.88 -1.18 -1.82
N ALA A 114 -3.02 -1.86 -1.85
CA ALA A 114 -3.07 -3.28 -2.19
C ALA A 114 -2.60 -3.55 -3.62
N ALA A 115 -2.96 -2.67 -4.56
CA ALA A 115 -2.49 -2.73 -5.94
C ALA A 115 -0.95 -2.60 -6.03
N ALA A 116 -0.34 -1.69 -5.26
CA ALA A 116 1.11 -1.54 -5.21
C ALA A 116 1.82 -2.81 -4.71
N SER A 117 1.28 -3.44 -3.66
CA SER A 117 1.78 -4.73 -3.17
C SER A 117 1.57 -5.86 -4.18
N ALA A 118 0.44 -5.88 -4.90
CA ALA A 118 0.19 -6.85 -5.96
C ALA A 118 1.18 -6.69 -7.12
N VAL A 119 1.46 -5.47 -7.55
CA VAL A 119 2.48 -5.15 -8.57
C VAL A 119 3.87 -5.63 -8.12
N ALA A 120 4.26 -5.35 -6.88
CA ALA A 120 5.53 -5.81 -6.33
C ALA A 120 5.58 -7.35 -6.23
N THR A 121 4.50 -7.99 -5.80
CA THR A 121 4.39 -9.46 -5.72
C THR A 121 4.50 -10.10 -7.10
N GLU A 122 3.86 -9.53 -8.12
CA GLU A 122 3.96 -10.04 -9.50
C GLU A 122 5.39 -9.98 -10.03
N ALA A 123 6.11 -8.90 -9.72
CA ALA A 123 7.48 -8.67 -10.20
C ALA A 123 8.57 -9.42 -9.39
N LEU A 124 8.32 -9.71 -8.10
CA LEU A 124 9.36 -10.14 -7.16
C LEU A 124 9.14 -11.51 -6.52
N ALA A 125 7.91 -12.00 -6.43
CA ALA A 125 7.64 -13.32 -5.86
C ALA A 125 7.90 -14.43 -6.87
N ALA A 126 8.15 -15.64 -6.39
CA ALA A 126 8.17 -16.82 -7.24
C ALA A 126 6.83 -16.97 -8.00
N ALA A 127 6.89 -17.48 -9.24
CA ALA A 127 5.70 -17.55 -10.09
C ALA A 127 4.60 -18.47 -9.51
N ASP A 128 4.98 -19.49 -8.78
CA ASP A 128 4.12 -20.46 -8.12
C ASP A 128 3.81 -20.13 -6.66
N ALA A 129 4.26 -18.97 -6.15
CA ALA A 129 3.98 -18.52 -4.78
C ALA A 129 2.46 -18.42 -4.54
N GLY A 130 1.96 -19.09 -3.50
CA GLY A 130 0.53 -19.16 -3.21
C GLY A 130 0.17 -19.41 -1.74
N ASP A 131 1.14 -19.64 -0.87
CA ASP A 131 0.93 -19.77 0.57
C ASP A 131 1.08 -18.38 1.23
N LEU A 132 -0.05 -17.73 1.51
CA LEU A 132 -0.12 -16.35 2.00
C LEU A 132 -0.23 -16.29 3.53
N ALA A 133 0.65 -15.51 4.16
CA ALA A 133 0.52 -15.07 5.55
C ALA A 133 0.09 -13.60 5.60
N LEU A 134 -1.01 -13.33 6.30
CA LEU A 134 -1.51 -11.99 6.60
C LEU A 134 -1.26 -11.67 8.08
N ILE A 135 -0.53 -10.59 8.34
CA ILE A 135 -0.30 -10.06 9.68
C ILE A 135 -1.11 -8.77 9.81
N GLY A 136 -2.24 -8.87 10.53
CA GLY A 136 -3.26 -7.82 10.65
C GLY A 136 -4.57 -8.19 9.96
N ALA A 137 -5.71 -7.71 10.50
CA ALA A 137 -7.07 -8.01 10.05
C ALA A 137 -7.87 -6.72 9.72
N GLY A 138 -7.19 -5.65 9.36
CA GLY A 138 -7.81 -4.35 9.04
C GLY A 138 -8.23 -4.22 7.57
N THR A 139 -8.60 -2.99 7.19
CA THR A 139 -8.97 -2.64 5.81
C THR A 139 -7.86 -3.01 4.82
N GLN A 140 -6.60 -2.74 5.15
CA GLN A 140 -5.49 -3.08 4.27
C GLN A 140 -5.35 -4.59 4.09
N ALA A 141 -5.47 -5.39 5.14
CA ALA A 141 -5.42 -6.85 5.01
C ALA A 141 -6.51 -7.40 4.06
N ARG A 142 -7.73 -6.86 4.16
CA ARG A 142 -8.84 -7.22 3.25
C ARG A 142 -8.53 -6.86 1.80
N SER A 143 -8.06 -5.63 1.55
CA SER A 143 -7.72 -5.18 0.21
C SER A 143 -6.55 -5.98 -0.39
N HIS A 144 -5.53 -6.32 0.44
CA HIS A 144 -4.40 -7.14 0.00
C HIS A 144 -4.81 -8.58 -0.33
N LEU A 145 -5.70 -9.20 0.47
CA LEU A 145 -6.23 -10.53 0.16
C LEU A 145 -6.88 -10.54 -1.23
N LEU A 146 -7.74 -9.55 -1.52
CA LEU A 146 -8.42 -9.46 -2.82
C LEU A 146 -7.42 -9.21 -3.96
N ALA A 147 -6.46 -8.29 -3.77
CA ALA A 147 -5.49 -7.95 -4.81
C ALA A 147 -4.53 -9.11 -5.11
N LEU A 148 -4.06 -9.83 -4.08
CA LEU A 148 -3.15 -10.96 -4.27
C LEU A 148 -3.85 -12.17 -4.88
N ARG A 149 -5.11 -12.42 -4.52
CA ARG A 149 -5.92 -13.47 -5.15
C ARG A 149 -6.12 -13.22 -6.65
N ASP A 150 -6.24 -11.96 -7.05
CA ASP A 150 -6.44 -11.60 -8.46
C ASP A 150 -5.23 -11.95 -9.35
N ILE A 151 -4.02 -11.97 -8.74
CA ILE A 151 -2.75 -12.20 -9.46
C ILE A 151 -2.08 -13.55 -9.14
N ARG A 152 -2.55 -14.28 -8.13
CA ARG A 152 -1.98 -15.57 -7.69
C ARG A 152 -3.06 -16.57 -7.33
N GLN A 153 -2.82 -17.83 -7.62
CA GLN A 153 -3.63 -18.92 -7.09
C GLN A 153 -3.23 -19.16 -5.62
N LEU A 154 -4.00 -18.61 -4.69
CA LEU A 154 -3.75 -18.81 -3.27
C LEU A 154 -4.13 -20.24 -2.87
N ARG A 155 -3.14 -21.04 -2.41
CA ARG A 155 -3.31 -22.41 -1.95
C ARG A 155 -3.74 -22.48 -0.49
N ARG A 156 -3.18 -21.57 0.32
CA ARG A 156 -3.44 -21.46 1.76
C ARG A 156 -3.34 -20.00 2.17
N VAL A 157 -4.27 -19.56 3.03
CA VAL A 157 -4.24 -18.23 3.63
C VAL A 157 -4.26 -18.38 5.14
N ARG A 158 -3.23 -17.85 5.80
CA ARG A 158 -3.12 -17.81 7.26
C ARG A 158 -3.18 -16.38 7.73
N LEU A 159 -3.86 -16.18 8.87
CA LEU A 159 -4.04 -14.86 9.45
C LEU A 159 -3.64 -14.86 10.92
N TRP A 160 -2.82 -13.91 11.27
CA TRP A 160 -2.65 -13.50 12.66
C TRP A 160 -3.10 -12.06 12.87
N ASN A 161 -3.77 -11.82 13.98
CA ASN A 161 -4.08 -10.46 14.45
C ASN A 161 -4.14 -10.45 15.97
N ARG A 162 -3.61 -9.40 16.59
CA ARG A 162 -3.56 -9.27 18.05
C ARG A 162 -4.95 -9.38 18.71
N GLY A 163 -5.96 -8.79 18.11
CA GLY A 163 -7.35 -8.87 18.58
C GLY A 163 -8.11 -10.01 17.92
N ARG A 164 -8.45 -11.06 18.68
CA ARG A 164 -9.10 -12.29 18.18
C ARG A 164 -10.45 -12.03 17.51
N ALA A 165 -11.31 -11.19 18.11
CA ALA A 165 -12.63 -10.88 17.55
C ALA A 165 -12.52 -10.29 16.13
N ARG A 166 -11.60 -9.34 15.91
CA ARG A 166 -11.35 -8.75 14.59
C ARG A 166 -10.83 -9.78 13.58
N ALA A 167 -10.03 -10.76 14.03
CA ALA A 167 -9.55 -11.85 13.19
C ALA A 167 -10.71 -12.78 12.77
N GLU A 168 -11.61 -13.11 13.68
CA GLU A 168 -12.81 -13.91 13.40
C GLU A 168 -13.77 -13.20 12.44
N GLU A 169 -13.96 -11.89 12.60
CA GLU A 169 -14.71 -11.05 11.64
C GLU A 169 -14.09 -11.05 10.25
N PHE A 170 -12.75 -11.03 10.17
CA PHE A 170 -12.04 -11.12 8.89
C PHE A 170 -12.28 -12.47 8.22
N VAL A 171 -12.19 -13.58 8.95
CA VAL A 171 -12.45 -14.94 8.43
C VAL A 171 -13.87 -15.05 7.90
N ALA A 172 -14.86 -14.60 8.69
CA ALA A 172 -16.26 -14.60 8.26
C ALA A 172 -16.48 -13.78 7.00
N TRP A 173 -15.85 -12.60 6.92
CA TRP A 173 -15.90 -11.73 5.75
C TRP A 173 -15.27 -12.40 4.52
N ALA A 174 -14.06 -12.99 4.64
CA ALA A 174 -13.36 -13.62 3.53
C ALA A 174 -14.17 -14.78 2.92
N ARG A 175 -14.77 -15.59 3.80
CA ARG A 175 -15.64 -16.69 3.39
C ARG A 175 -16.91 -16.18 2.68
N ALA A 176 -17.55 -15.15 3.23
CA ALA A 176 -18.80 -14.60 2.68
C ALA A 176 -18.59 -13.87 1.34
N THR A 177 -17.46 -13.19 1.17
CA THR A 177 -17.18 -12.36 -0.02
C THR A 177 -16.75 -13.22 -1.22
N ASP A 178 -15.86 -14.20 -0.99
CA ASP A 178 -15.16 -14.90 -2.07
C ASP A 178 -14.97 -16.41 -1.81
N GLY A 179 -15.56 -16.97 -0.78
CA GLY A 179 -15.38 -18.38 -0.41
C GLY A 179 -13.96 -18.73 0.03
N ILE A 180 -13.15 -17.74 0.39
CA ILE A 180 -11.76 -17.97 0.81
C ILE A 180 -11.74 -18.48 2.25
N ASP A 181 -11.19 -19.68 2.43
CA ASP A 181 -10.89 -20.21 3.75
C ASP A 181 -9.60 -19.59 4.30
N VAL A 182 -9.69 -19.01 5.49
CA VAL A 182 -8.58 -18.38 6.20
C VAL A 182 -8.35 -19.08 7.52
N GLU A 183 -7.16 -19.62 7.71
CA GLU A 183 -6.71 -20.26 8.94
C GLU A 183 -6.25 -19.21 9.95
N LEU A 184 -6.87 -19.16 11.12
CA LEU A 184 -6.41 -18.31 12.22
C LEU A 184 -5.28 -18.99 12.97
N THR A 185 -4.20 -18.24 13.20
CA THR A 185 -3.04 -18.71 13.94
C THR A 185 -2.94 -18.05 15.32
N ALA A 186 -2.24 -18.72 16.24
CA ALA A 186 -2.07 -18.23 17.60
C ALA A 186 -0.98 -17.15 17.71
N THR A 187 0.07 -17.29 16.90
CA THR A 187 1.24 -16.37 16.87
C THR A 187 1.52 -15.89 15.47
N PRO A 188 2.26 -14.75 15.31
CA PRO A 188 2.76 -14.33 14.00
C PRO A 188 3.63 -15.43 13.35
N SER A 189 4.54 -16.05 14.10
CA SER A 189 5.43 -17.10 13.61
C SER A 189 4.68 -18.30 13.05
N ASP A 190 3.53 -18.67 13.66
CA ASP A 190 2.68 -19.75 13.12
C ASP A 190 2.07 -19.35 11.76
N ALA A 191 1.69 -18.08 11.59
CA ALA A 191 1.20 -17.59 10.30
C ALA A 191 2.29 -17.63 9.23
N LEU A 192 3.51 -17.25 9.59
CA LEU A 192 4.66 -17.09 8.70
C LEU A 192 5.30 -18.42 8.28
N ARG A 193 5.11 -19.51 9.08
CA ARG A 193 5.79 -20.79 8.86
C ARG A 193 5.56 -21.37 7.46
N GLY A 194 6.61 -21.32 6.62
CA GLY A 194 6.59 -21.82 5.24
C GLY A 194 5.66 -21.01 4.31
N ALA A 195 5.44 -19.74 4.60
CA ALA A 195 4.74 -18.84 3.69
C ALA A 195 5.63 -18.44 2.50
N ASP A 196 5.06 -18.44 1.30
CA ASP A 196 5.70 -17.91 0.08
C ASP A 196 5.52 -16.40 -0.01
N LEU A 197 4.36 -15.93 0.47
CA LEU A 197 3.92 -14.54 0.45
C LEU A 197 3.58 -14.08 1.87
N VAL A 198 4.07 -12.91 2.25
CA VAL A 198 3.75 -12.28 3.52
C VAL A 198 3.24 -10.86 3.28
N CYS A 199 2.14 -10.49 3.91
CA CYS A 199 1.70 -9.10 3.97
C CYS A 199 1.57 -8.67 5.42
N THR A 200 2.32 -7.66 5.83
CA THR A 200 2.18 -7.03 7.14
C THR A 200 1.40 -5.72 7.00
N THR A 201 0.33 -5.59 7.77
CA THR A 201 -0.62 -4.46 7.70
C THR A 201 -1.00 -3.96 9.10
N VAL A 202 -0.07 -4.04 10.04
CA VAL A 202 -0.28 -3.66 11.44
C VAL A 202 0.39 -2.33 11.76
N ASP A 203 -0.29 -1.54 12.57
CA ASP A 203 0.25 -0.30 13.12
C ASP A 203 0.90 -0.60 14.48
N THR A 204 2.21 -0.82 14.49
CA THR A 204 2.95 -1.24 15.69
C THR A 204 4.30 -0.53 15.81
N VAL A 205 4.76 -0.35 17.05
CA VAL A 205 6.10 0.14 17.38
C VAL A 205 7.06 -1.04 17.48
N GLU A 206 6.61 -2.12 18.15
CA GLU A 206 7.41 -3.33 18.31
C GLU A 206 7.20 -4.25 17.12
N PRO A 207 8.27 -4.75 16.50
CA PRO A 207 8.19 -5.69 15.39
C PRO A 207 7.42 -6.97 15.75
N VAL A 208 6.73 -7.51 14.76
CA VAL A 208 5.94 -8.75 14.86
C VAL A 208 6.43 -9.83 13.88
N VAL A 209 7.42 -9.51 13.06
CA VAL A 209 8.08 -10.43 12.12
C VAL A 209 9.57 -10.40 12.41
N GLU A 210 10.13 -11.55 12.74
CA GLU A 210 11.56 -11.74 12.99
C GLU A 210 12.24 -12.48 11.82
N ALA A 211 13.55 -12.30 11.69
CA ALA A 211 14.32 -12.95 10.61
C ALA A 211 14.18 -14.47 10.60
N ALA A 212 14.05 -15.09 11.78
CA ALA A 212 13.90 -16.54 11.93
C ALA A 212 12.56 -17.08 11.42
N ASP A 213 11.53 -16.23 11.32
CA ASP A 213 10.20 -16.60 10.84
C ASP A 213 10.12 -16.65 9.30
N LEU A 214 11.08 -16.01 8.61
CA LEU A 214 11.04 -15.86 7.17
C LEU A 214 11.67 -17.08 6.46
N ALA A 215 10.88 -17.76 5.66
CA ALA A 215 11.35 -18.85 4.82
C ALA A 215 12.34 -18.35 3.74
N GLU A 216 13.16 -19.26 3.20
CA GLU A 216 13.91 -18.99 1.97
C GLU A 216 12.92 -18.74 0.81
N GLY A 217 13.27 -17.83 -0.08
CA GLY A 217 12.46 -17.52 -1.26
C GLY A 217 11.18 -16.70 -0.98
N VAL A 218 10.87 -16.34 0.26
CA VAL A 218 9.68 -15.57 0.61
C VAL A 218 9.69 -14.18 -0.04
N HIS A 219 8.52 -13.69 -0.41
CA HIS A 219 8.28 -12.29 -0.75
C HIS A 219 7.45 -11.62 0.34
N VAL A 220 7.93 -10.50 0.87
CA VAL A 220 7.28 -9.74 1.94
C VAL A 220 6.81 -8.39 1.43
N ASN A 221 5.52 -8.08 1.62
CA ASN A 221 4.95 -6.74 1.47
C ASN A 221 4.81 -6.12 2.88
N ALA A 222 5.66 -5.16 3.23
CA ALA A 222 5.62 -4.44 4.50
C ALA A 222 4.89 -3.10 4.33
N VAL A 223 3.69 -2.97 4.89
CA VAL A 223 2.73 -1.92 4.54
C VAL A 223 2.26 -1.08 5.73
N GLY A 224 2.14 -1.69 6.92
CA GLY A 224 1.43 -1.09 8.05
C GLY A 224 2.16 0.08 8.71
N SER A 225 3.47 0.13 8.61
CA SER A 225 4.31 1.17 9.22
C SER A 225 4.76 2.18 8.18
N SER A 226 4.08 3.32 8.08
CA SER A 226 4.34 4.38 7.10
C SER A 226 4.77 5.72 7.72
N VAL A 227 5.12 5.71 9.00
CA VAL A 227 5.58 6.89 9.75
C VAL A 227 6.80 6.53 10.61
N PRO A 228 7.70 7.50 10.90
CA PRO A 228 8.83 7.27 11.77
C PRO A 228 8.45 6.72 13.16
N GLY A 229 9.32 5.88 13.74
CA GLY A 229 9.13 5.26 15.04
C GLY A 229 8.31 3.98 15.06
N LYS A 230 7.76 3.55 13.91
CA LYS A 230 6.98 2.30 13.79
C LYS A 230 7.69 1.29 12.90
N ARG A 231 7.58 0.01 13.23
CA ARG A 231 8.21 -1.10 12.51
C ARG A 231 7.37 -2.37 12.65
N GLU A 232 7.16 -3.06 11.57
CA GLU A 232 6.48 -4.37 11.55
C GLU A 232 7.50 -5.52 11.56
N LEU A 233 8.67 -5.31 10.93
CA LEU A 233 9.78 -6.26 10.84
C LEU A 233 10.93 -5.80 11.74
N ASP A 234 11.64 -6.76 12.31
CA ASP A 234 12.88 -6.48 13.01
C ASP A 234 14.03 -6.15 12.05
N ALA A 235 15.13 -5.62 12.58
CA ALA A 235 16.30 -5.24 11.79
C ALA A 235 16.92 -6.43 11.06
N GLY A 236 16.91 -7.61 11.67
CA GLY A 236 17.42 -8.85 11.08
C GLY A 236 16.58 -9.32 9.90
N ALA A 237 15.26 -9.26 10.00
CA ALA A 237 14.36 -9.61 8.90
C ALA A 237 14.61 -8.71 7.69
N VAL A 238 14.67 -7.39 7.89
CA VAL A 238 14.96 -6.43 6.81
C VAL A 238 16.37 -6.61 6.24
N ALA A 239 17.38 -6.88 7.10
CA ALA A 239 18.73 -7.14 6.65
C ALA A 239 18.86 -8.40 5.78
N SER A 240 18.02 -9.41 6.06
CA SER A 240 18.04 -10.70 5.35
C SER A 240 17.38 -10.67 3.96
N CYS A 241 16.76 -9.56 3.57
CA CYS A 241 16.02 -9.43 2.31
C CYS A 241 16.70 -8.50 1.32
N THR A 242 16.53 -8.73 0.02
CA THR A 242 16.74 -7.70 -1.01
C THR A 242 15.55 -6.72 -0.95
N VAL A 243 15.85 -5.43 -0.74
CA VAL A 243 14.81 -4.42 -0.47
C VAL A 243 14.43 -3.65 -1.71
N PHE A 244 13.12 -3.61 -1.96
CA PHE A 244 12.46 -2.80 -2.97
C PHE A 244 11.52 -1.80 -2.28
N VAL A 245 11.38 -0.62 -2.88
CA VAL A 245 10.59 0.48 -2.31
C VAL A 245 9.68 1.10 -3.36
N ASP A 246 8.68 1.82 -2.92
CA ASP A 246 7.87 2.65 -3.81
C ASP A 246 8.60 3.94 -4.21
N SER A 247 9.33 4.56 -3.26
CA SER A 247 10.16 5.75 -3.47
C SER A 247 11.40 5.65 -2.60
N ARG A 248 12.58 5.78 -3.22
CA ARG A 248 13.88 5.77 -2.51
C ARG A 248 13.97 6.94 -1.53
N GLU A 249 13.60 8.13 -1.96
CA GLU A 249 13.62 9.33 -1.12
C GLU A 249 12.66 9.18 0.08
N GLY A 250 11.44 8.71 -0.16
CA GLY A 250 10.46 8.45 0.88
C GLY A 250 10.94 7.39 1.88
N ALA A 251 11.49 6.28 1.40
CA ALA A 251 12.00 5.20 2.23
C ALA A 251 13.12 5.65 3.18
N LEU A 252 14.07 6.46 2.68
CA LEU A 252 15.17 6.98 3.47
C LEU A 252 14.74 8.01 4.52
N ARG A 253 13.67 8.77 4.25
CA ARG A 253 13.22 9.83 5.16
C ARG A 253 12.16 9.38 6.17
N GLU A 254 11.33 8.41 5.82
CA GLU A 254 10.11 8.12 6.58
C GLU A 254 10.10 6.71 7.20
N SER A 255 10.95 5.77 6.72
CA SER A 255 10.88 4.38 7.16
C SER A 255 11.89 4.05 8.25
N SER A 256 11.42 3.87 9.48
CA SER A 256 12.24 3.31 10.56
C SER A 256 12.65 1.86 10.31
N GLU A 257 11.91 1.11 9.48
CA GLU A 257 12.32 -0.25 9.08
C GLU A 257 13.54 -0.25 8.18
N ILE A 258 13.67 0.73 7.29
CA ILE A 258 14.84 0.86 6.42
C ILE A 258 16.06 1.37 7.22
N ALA A 259 15.85 2.24 8.20
CA ALA A 259 16.92 2.75 9.06
C ALA A 259 17.44 1.71 10.06
N ALA A 260 16.57 0.87 10.63
CA ALA A 260 16.89 -0.05 11.72
C ALA A 260 18.08 -1.00 11.44
N PRO A 261 18.22 -1.68 10.29
CA PRO A 261 19.36 -2.55 10.04
C PRO A 261 20.68 -1.78 9.89
N VAL A 262 20.65 -0.53 9.43
CA VAL A 262 21.82 0.35 9.37
C VAL A 262 22.23 0.76 10.79
N GLU A 263 21.28 1.20 11.60
CA GLU A 263 21.50 1.57 13.01
C GLU A 263 22.03 0.40 13.85
N ALA A 264 21.59 -0.82 13.54
CA ALA A 264 22.07 -2.04 14.18
C ALA A 264 23.43 -2.55 13.63
N GLY A 265 24.01 -1.89 12.63
CA GLY A 265 25.26 -2.31 11.99
C GLY A 265 25.17 -3.61 11.19
N LEU A 266 23.97 -4.04 10.80
CA LEU A 266 23.73 -5.27 10.04
C LEU A 266 23.93 -5.09 8.53
N VAL A 267 23.76 -3.88 8.03
CA VAL A 267 23.95 -3.51 6.64
C VAL A 267 24.63 -2.15 6.52
N PRO A 268 25.37 -1.88 5.43
CA PRO A 268 25.99 -0.57 5.22
C PRO A 268 24.95 0.51 4.95
N ALA A 269 25.29 1.77 5.28
CA ALA A 269 24.40 2.92 5.13
C ALA A 269 24.03 3.24 3.66
N ASP A 270 24.90 2.86 2.73
CA ASP A 270 24.73 3.02 1.28
C ASP A 270 24.10 1.78 0.62
N ARG A 271 23.47 0.91 1.42
CA ARG A 271 22.74 -0.25 0.91
C ARG A 271 21.80 0.18 -0.25
N PRO A 272 21.85 -0.51 -1.40
CA PRO A 272 20.96 -0.19 -2.51
C PRO A 272 19.48 -0.35 -2.12
N LEU A 273 18.68 0.65 -2.45
CA LEU A 273 17.23 0.60 -2.39
C LEU A 273 16.70 0.73 -3.82
N THR A 274 16.15 -0.35 -4.37
CA THR A 274 15.62 -0.37 -5.73
C THR A 274 14.16 0.06 -5.72
N GLU A 275 13.79 1.03 -6.55
CA GLU A 275 12.38 1.35 -6.75
C GLU A 275 11.72 0.27 -7.59
N ILE A 276 10.49 -0.12 -7.20
CA ILE A 276 9.76 -1.14 -7.96
C ILE A 276 9.53 -0.72 -9.41
N GLY A 277 9.40 0.57 -9.68
CA GLY A 277 9.30 1.12 -11.04
C GLY A 277 10.53 0.85 -11.89
N GLU A 278 11.74 0.76 -11.31
CA GLU A 278 12.96 0.38 -12.03
C GLU A 278 12.92 -1.07 -12.50
N VAL A 279 12.32 -1.97 -11.69
CA VAL A 279 12.08 -3.36 -12.08
C VAL A 279 11.08 -3.42 -13.23
N LEU A 280 9.99 -2.68 -13.12
CA LEU A 280 8.95 -2.62 -14.17
C LEU A 280 9.44 -2.03 -15.49
N LEU A 281 10.47 -1.20 -15.46
CA LEU A 281 11.15 -0.63 -16.62
C LEU A 281 12.25 -1.55 -17.19
N GLY A 282 12.52 -2.69 -16.55
CA GLY A 282 13.62 -3.58 -16.93
C GLY A 282 15.02 -3.03 -16.61
N LYS A 283 15.12 -1.95 -15.80
CA LYS A 283 16.40 -1.37 -15.36
C LYS A 283 17.05 -2.18 -14.22
N HIS A 284 16.27 -3.01 -13.54
CA HIS A 284 16.72 -3.94 -12.51
C HIS A 284 16.01 -5.30 -12.69
N PRO A 285 16.71 -6.43 -12.51
CA PRO A 285 16.15 -7.76 -12.78
C PRO A 285 15.04 -8.20 -11.81
N GLY A 286 14.86 -7.52 -10.69
CA GLY A 286 13.99 -7.96 -9.60
C GLY A 286 14.64 -9.09 -8.80
N ARG A 287 13.90 -10.16 -8.54
CA ARG A 287 14.40 -11.39 -7.90
C ARG A 287 15.44 -12.06 -8.78
N THR A 288 16.57 -12.47 -8.19
CA THR A 288 17.71 -13.07 -8.91
C THR A 288 17.88 -14.56 -8.65
N GLY A 289 17.19 -15.12 -7.64
CA GLY A 289 17.32 -16.55 -7.33
C GLY A 289 16.15 -17.10 -6.50
N PRO A 290 15.94 -18.43 -6.51
CA PRO A 290 14.79 -19.04 -5.84
C PRO A 290 14.84 -18.93 -4.30
N ALA A 291 16.04 -18.95 -3.70
CA ALA A 291 16.20 -18.81 -2.24
C ALA A 291 16.24 -17.35 -1.77
N GLU A 292 16.28 -16.37 -2.69
CA GLU A 292 16.35 -14.95 -2.34
C GLU A 292 15.08 -14.50 -1.64
N ARG A 293 15.24 -13.87 -0.47
CA ARG A 293 14.15 -13.18 0.24
C ARG A 293 14.00 -11.78 -0.34
N THR A 294 12.81 -11.40 -0.76
CA THR A 294 12.52 -10.06 -1.28
C THR A 294 11.55 -9.33 -0.37
N LEU A 295 11.82 -8.06 -0.11
CA LEU A 295 10.98 -7.18 0.69
C LEU A 295 10.56 -5.97 -0.14
N TYR A 296 9.26 -5.76 -0.30
CA TYR A 296 8.71 -4.51 -0.80
C TYR A 296 8.21 -3.66 0.38
N LYS A 297 8.90 -2.54 0.64
CA LYS A 297 8.44 -1.55 1.63
C LYS A 297 7.53 -0.53 0.98
N SER A 298 6.25 -0.58 1.33
CA SER A 298 5.22 0.33 0.83
C SER A 298 4.96 1.45 1.84
N LEU A 299 5.35 2.67 1.51
CA LEU A 299 5.02 3.87 2.28
C LEU A 299 3.82 4.62 1.69
N GLY A 300 3.54 4.36 0.43
CA GLY A 300 2.51 5.03 -0.34
C GLY A 300 2.96 6.39 -0.89
N MET A 301 2.60 6.64 -2.12
CA MET A 301 3.01 7.80 -2.89
C MET A 301 1.80 8.63 -3.32
N ALA A 302 1.96 9.96 -3.39
CA ALA A 302 0.94 10.84 -3.95
C ALA A 302 0.59 10.48 -5.40
N ALA A 303 1.57 10.04 -6.18
CA ALA A 303 1.38 9.62 -7.57
C ALA A 303 0.36 8.48 -7.70
N GLN A 304 0.39 7.49 -6.79
CA GLN A 304 -0.58 6.39 -6.79
C GLN A 304 -2.00 6.91 -6.53
N ASP A 305 -2.16 7.88 -5.61
CA ASP A 305 -3.46 8.46 -5.27
C ASP A 305 -3.99 9.31 -6.44
N VAL A 306 -3.14 10.14 -7.05
CA VAL A 306 -3.50 11.07 -8.15
C VAL A 306 -3.82 10.31 -9.43
N ALA A 307 -2.98 9.36 -9.86
CA ALA A 307 -3.27 8.54 -11.05
C ALA A 307 -4.56 7.71 -10.87
N SER A 308 -4.76 7.14 -9.67
CA SER A 308 -6.03 6.47 -9.35
C SER A 308 -7.20 7.43 -9.42
N GLY A 309 -7.04 8.66 -8.94
CA GLY A 309 -8.06 9.71 -9.00
C GLY A 309 -8.49 10.02 -10.44
N PHE A 310 -7.56 10.19 -11.37
CA PHE A 310 -7.87 10.40 -12.79
C PHE A 310 -8.59 9.19 -13.41
N ALA A 311 -8.12 7.97 -13.14
CA ALA A 311 -8.77 6.77 -13.62
C ALA A 311 -10.20 6.63 -13.09
N ILE A 312 -10.42 6.96 -11.80
CA ILE A 312 -11.75 6.98 -11.17
C ILE A 312 -12.66 8.00 -11.84
N VAL A 313 -12.20 9.23 -12.08
CA VAL A 313 -13.01 10.27 -12.76
C VAL A 313 -13.42 9.82 -14.13
N ARG A 314 -12.50 9.27 -14.91
CA ARG A 314 -12.82 8.76 -16.27
C ARG A 314 -13.86 7.65 -16.22
N ALA A 315 -13.69 6.67 -15.34
CA ALA A 315 -14.63 5.58 -15.17
C ALA A 315 -15.99 6.04 -14.64
N ALA A 316 -16.00 6.94 -13.64
CA ALA A 316 -17.23 7.49 -13.06
C ALA A 316 -18.07 8.22 -14.10
N ARG A 317 -17.45 9.04 -14.96
CA ARG A 317 -18.14 9.70 -16.08
C ARG A 317 -18.74 8.70 -17.06
N SER A 318 -17.99 7.64 -17.42
CA SER A 318 -18.49 6.58 -18.31
C SER A 318 -19.64 5.78 -17.70
N LEU A 319 -19.63 5.59 -16.39
CA LEU A 319 -20.67 4.84 -15.66
C LEU A 319 -21.87 5.72 -15.26
N GLY A 320 -21.77 7.04 -15.40
CA GLY A 320 -22.80 7.97 -14.95
C GLY A 320 -22.98 8.00 -13.43
N ILE A 321 -21.89 7.80 -12.66
CA ILE A 321 -21.91 7.79 -11.19
C ILE A 321 -21.18 9.00 -10.61
N GLY A 322 -21.51 9.35 -9.39
CA GLY A 322 -21.03 10.55 -8.69
C GLY A 322 -22.13 11.58 -8.53
N THR A 323 -21.87 12.57 -7.70
CA THR A 323 -22.74 13.73 -7.53
C THR A 323 -22.08 14.95 -8.14
N GLU A 324 -22.74 15.61 -9.06
CA GLU A 324 -22.23 16.87 -9.62
C GLU A 324 -22.38 17.99 -8.58
N ALA A 325 -21.31 18.72 -8.37
CA ALA A 325 -21.31 19.96 -7.58
C ALA A 325 -20.86 21.12 -8.48
N ASP A 326 -21.60 22.21 -8.45
CA ASP A 326 -21.18 23.45 -9.07
C ASP A 326 -20.05 24.07 -8.22
N PHE A 327 -18.88 24.22 -8.83
CA PHE A 327 -17.68 24.79 -8.21
C PHE A 327 -17.02 25.72 -9.22
N THR A 328 -17.82 26.58 -9.81
CA THR A 328 -17.33 27.64 -10.71
C THR A 328 -17.00 28.88 -9.90
N CYS A 329 -15.78 29.39 -10.05
CA CYS A 329 -15.38 30.70 -9.56
C CYS A 329 -15.84 31.78 -10.52
#